data_69eb484700a270d91db580ed9924e739
#
_entry.id   69eb484700a270d91db580ed9924e739
#
_cell.length_a   1.000
_cell.length_b   1.000
_cell.length_c   1.000
_cell.angle_alpha   90.00
_cell.angle_beta   90.00
_cell.angle_gamma   90.00
#
_symmetry.space_group_name_H-M   'P 1'
#
loop_
_entity.id
_entity.type
_entity.pdbx_description
1 polymer ?
#
loop_
_entity_poly.entity_id
_entity_poly.type
_entity_poly.pdbx_seq_one_letter_code
_entity_poly.pdbx_strand_id
1 'polypeptide(L)'
;ESIAYTPPGIIREDSGLGEKTIAKLIKASMKKLKIGFTSAKKVWDKRKKIQKITTGSKELDDLLSGGIETGGIIEFYGEFRTGKTQIMHQMCVNVQLPVEKGGVEGSALYIDTEGTFRPERIIQMTEALDLDHKQVLKNIVYGRAYNSDHQILMVKEASEIIKKRNIKLIVVDSLIGHFRSEYVGRGTLANRQQLINQHLHDLLRLCDIHP
;
A
#
# COMPACT_ATOMS: atom_id res chain seq x y z
N GLU A 1 -10.99 -14.31 3.00
CA GLU A 1 -11.00 -12.87 3.38
C GLU A 1 -11.30 -12.00 2.16
N SER A 2 -10.61 -12.15 1.06
CA SER A 2 -10.81 -11.38 -0.18
C SER A 2 -12.29 -11.20 -0.56
N ILE A 3 -13.08 -12.29 -0.59
CA ILE A 3 -14.51 -12.24 -0.95
C ILE A 3 -15.34 -11.31 -0.03
N ALA A 4 -15.00 -11.23 1.26
CA ALA A 4 -15.74 -10.43 2.23
C ALA A 4 -15.55 -8.92 2.00
N TYR A 5 -14.39 -8.52 1.45
CA TYR A 5 -14.01 -7.12 1.22
C TYR A 5 -14.18 -6.68 -0.25
N THR A 6 -14.49 -7.62 -1.17
CA THR A 6 -14.63 -7.29 -2.59
C THR A 6 -16.09 -6.91 -2.92
N PRO A 7 -16.32 -5.78 -3.61
CA PRO A 7 -17.67 -5.40 -4.07
C PRO A 7 -18.33 -6.47 -4.93
N PRO A 8 -19.65 -6.69 -4.80
CA PRO A 8 -20.37 -7.71 -5.57
C PRO A 8 -20.20 -7.61 -7.08
N GLY A 9 -20.12 -6.38 -7.62
CA GLY A 9 -19.90 -6.14 -9.05
C GLY A 9 -18.58 -6.71 -9.56
N ILE A 10 -17.48 -6.49 -8.83
CA ILE A 10 -16.16 -7.02 -9.18
C ILE A 10 -16.16 -8.55 -9.13
N ILE A 11 -16.74 -9.15 -8.06
CA ILE A 11 -16.84 -10.61 -7.98
C ILE A 11 -17.64 -11.18 -9.17
N ARG A 12 -18.69 -10.47 -9.61
CA ARG A 12 -19.48 -10.88 -10.77
C ARG A 12 -18.65 -10.85 -12.07
N GLU A 13 -17.92 -9.77 -12.29
CA GLU A 13 -17.06 -9.62 -13.48
C GLU A 13 -15.98 -10.71 -13.53
N ASP A 14 -15.34 -10.98 -12.41
CA ASP A 14 -14.23 -11.95 -12.35
C ASP A 14 -14.70 -13.42 -12.38
N SER A 15 -15.88 -13.72 -11.80
CA SER A 15 -16.32 -15.11 -11.61
C SER A 15 -17.48 -15.56 -12.51
N GLY A 16 -18.21 -14.62 -13.12
CA GLY A 16 -19.45 -14.90 -13.87
C GLY A 16 -20.61 -15.42 -13.03
N LEU A 17 -20.51 -15.40 -11.68
CA LEU A 17 -21.55 -15.90 -10.79
C LEU A 17 -22.77 -14.97 -10.75
N GLY A 18 -23.94 -15.56 -10.53
CA GLY A 18 -25.18 -14.80 -10.36
C GLY A 18 -25.24 -14.05 -9.02
N GLU A 19 -25.92 -12.89 -9.00
CA GLU A 19 -26.01 -11.98 -7.85
C GLU A 19 -26.44 -12.66 -6.53
N LYS A 20 -27.45 -13.56 -6.60
CA LYS A 20 -27.91 -14.30 -5.40
C LYS A 20 -26.84 -15.19 -4.79
N THR A 21 -25.99 -15.80 -5.63
CA THR A 21 -24.87 -16.64 -5.19
C THR A 21 -23.78 -15.80 -4.56
N ILE A 22 -23.42 -14.68 -5.20
CA ILE A 22 -22.42 -13.72 -4.70
C ILE A 22 -22.86 -13.17 -3.33
N ALA A 23 -24.11 -12.74 -3.19
CA ALA A 23 -24.66 -12.24 -1.92
C ALA A 23 -24.55 -13.30 -0.78
N LYS A 24 -24.86 -14.57 -1.09
CA LYS A 24 -24.71 -15.68 -0.13
C LYS A 24 -23.24 -15.91 0.24
N LEU A 25 -22.31 -15.88 -0.72
CA LEU A 25 -20.87 -16.04 -0.49
C LEU A 25 -20.32 -14.92 0.38
N ILE A 26 -20.64 -13.67 0.07
CA ILE A 26 -20.22 -12.51 0.86
C ILE A 26 -20.75 -12.63 2.29
N LYS A 27 -22.05 -12.90 2.47
CA LYS A 27 -22.67 -13.06 3.80
C LYS A 27 -22.02 -14.19 4.61
N ALA A 28 -21.76 -15.32 3.97
CA ALA A 28 -21.09 -16.45 4.62
C ALA A 28 -19.63 -16.10 5.01
N SER A 29 -18.90 -15.40 4.14
CA SER A 29 -17.54 -14.95 4.39
C SER A 29 -17.49 -13.95 5.54
N MET A 30 -18.36 -12.95 5.56
CA MET A 30 -18.47 -11.97 6.64
C MET A 30 -18.80 -12.65 7.99
N LYS A 31 -19.73 -13.61 7.98
CA LYS A 31 -20.07 -14.38 9.19
C LYS A 31 -18.85 -15.19 9.71
N LYS A 32 -18.12 -15.85 8.79
CA LYS A 32 -16.93 -16.64 9.15
C LYS A 32 -15.82 -15.77 9.73
N LEU A 33 -15.63 -14.57 9.20
CA LEU A 33 -14.63 -13.61 9.65
C LEU A 33 -15.09 -12.75 10.84
N LYS A 34 -16.35 -12.94 11.28
CA LYS A 34 -16.96 -12.15 12.35
C LYS A 34 -16.94 -10.64 12.07
N ILE A 35 -17.09 -10.27 10.78
CA ILE A 35 -17.21 -8.88 10.34
C ILE A 35 -18.60 -8.38 10.67
N GLY A 36 -18.68 -7.25 11.39
CA GLY A 36 -19.94 -6.63 11.81
C GLY A 36 -19.72 -5.57 12.89
N PHE A 37 -20.79 -5.16 13.53
CA PHE A 37 -20.69 -4.18 14.63
C PHE A 37 -19.87 -4.72 15.79
N THR A 38 -19.02 -3.85 16.35
CA THR A 38 -18.17 -4.17 17.50
C THR A 38 -18.13 -2.97 18.45
N SER A 39 -17.71 -3.16 19.69
CA SER A 39 -17.56 -2.05 20.63
C SER A 39 -16.31 -1.22 20.34
N ALA A 40 -16.37 0.09 20.62
CA ALA A 40 -15.21 0.98 20.53
C ALA A 40 -14.02 0.47 21.38
N LYS A 41 -14.29 -0.20 22.51
CA LYS A 41 -13.24 -0.83 23.32
C LYS A 41 -12.47 -1.90 22.52
N LYS A 42 -13.16 -2.77 21.77
CA LYS A 42 -12.49 -3.78 20.94
C LYS A 42 -11.67 -3.15 19.81
N VAL A 43 -12.16 -2.06 19.23
CA VAL A 43 -11.40 -1.27 18.24
C VAL A 43 -10.14 -0.70 18.89
N TRP A 44 -10.25 -0.10 20.07
CA TRP A 44 -9.12 0.39 20.84
C TRP A 44 -8.07 -0.69 21.14
N ASP A 45 -8.51 -1.87 21.56
CA ASP A 45 -7.62 -2.99 21.88
C ASP A 45 -6.90 -3.53 20.62
N LYS A 46 -7.54 -3.44 19.44
CA LYS A 46 -6.88 -3.74 18.15
C LYS A 46 -5.85 -2.66 17.80
N ARG A 47 -6.19 -1.39 17.95
CA ARG A 47 -5.28 -0.28 17.62
C ARG A 47 -3.99 -0.29 18.44
N LYS A 48 -4.03 -0.75 19.68
CA LYS A 48 -2.82 -0.92 20.52
C LYS A 48 -1.80 -1.92 19.93
N LYS A 49 -2.23 -2.78 19.02
CA LYS A 49 -1.39 -3.82 18.40
C LYS A 49 -0.88 -3.40 17.01
N ILE A 50 -1.27 -2.23 16.52
CA ILE A 50 -0.80 -1.71 15.24
C ILE A 50 0.69 -1.46 15.35
N GLN A 51 1.44 -2.01 14.39
CA GLN A 51 2.88 -1.77 14.28
C GLN A 51 3.12 -0.43 13.59
N LYS A 52 4.25 0.18 13.89
CA LYS A 52 4.70 1.41 13.24
C LYS A 52 6.08 1.20 12.66
N ILE A 53 6.31 1.82 11.51
CA ILE A 53 7.59 1.79 10.81
C ILE A 53 8.23 3.16 10.99
N THR A 54 9.44 3.20 11.52
CA THR A 54 10.21 4.44 11.66
C THR A 54 10.49 5.06 10.28
N THR A 55 10.39 6.38 10.20
CA THR A 55 10.83 7.14 9.02
C THR A 55 12.36 7.27 8.96
N GLY A 56 13.06 6.99 10.07
CA GLY A 56 14.50 7.22 10.24
C GLY A 56 14.82 8.64 10.72
N SER A 57 13.84 9.54 10.86
CA SER A 57 13.96 10.84 11.51
C SER A 57 13.15 10.85 12.80
N LYS A 58 13.81 11.11 13.91
CA LYS A 58 13.17 11.18 15.22
C LYS A 58 12.07 12.25 15.25
N GLU A 59 12.35 13.42 14.69
CA GLU A 59 11.40 14.54 14.67
C GLU A 59 10.15 14.21 13.87
N LEU A 60 10.31 13.50 12.74
CA LEU A 60 9.18 13.08 11.92
C LEU A 60 8.41 11.94 12.60
N ASP A 61 9.10 11.01 13.23
CA ASP A 61 8.46 9.94 14.00
C ASP A 61 7.68 10.50 15.19
N ASP A 62 8.22 11.49 15.92
CA ASP A 62 7.54 12.17 17.01
C ASP A 62 6.26 12.88 16.50
N LEU A 63 6.32 13.56 15.35
CA LEU A 63 5.16 14.18 14.70
C LEU A 63 4.09 13.15 14.34
N LEU A 64 4.51 11.97 13.87
CA LEU A 64 3.63 10.85 13.51
C LEU A 64 3.27 9.94 14.70
N SER A 65 3.57 10.38 15.93
CA SER A 65 3.32 9.61 17.16
C SER A 65 4.00 8.23 17.16
N GLY A 66 5.21 8.15 16.63
CA GLY A 66 6.06 6.95 16.65
C GLY A 66 6.31 6.30 15.30
N GLY A 67 6.03 6.98 14.19
CA GLY A 67 6.26 6.50 12.82
C GLY A 67 4.99 6.18 12.04
N ILE A 68 5.15 5.57 10.88
CA ILE A 68 4.08 5.24 9.94
C ILE A 68 3.32 3.99 10.40
N GLU A 69 2.01 4.12 10.64
CA GLU A 69 1.14 3.01 11.06
C GLU A 69 0.93 2.01 9.91
N THR A 70 1.00 0.70 10.23
CA THR A 70 0.58 -0.37 9.30
C THR A 70 -0.96 -0.42 9.19
N GLY A 71 -1.47 -1.01 8.10
CA GLY A 71 -2.90 -1.20 7.89
C GLY A 71 -3.66 0.05 7.44
N GLY A 72 -2.97 1.08 6.94
CA GLY A 72 -3.57 2.32 6.43
C GLY A 72 -2.82 2.89 5.23
N ILE A 73 -3.35 3.96 4.65
CA ILE A 73 -2.71 4.73 3.58
C ILE A 73 -2.21 6.05 4.19
N ILE A 74 -0.97 6.40 3.86
CA ILE A 74 -0.35 7.67 4.23
C ILE A 74 0.09 8.36 2.96
N GLU A 75 -0.28 9.63 2.82
CA GLU A 75 0.08 10.46 1.67
C GLU A 75 1.16 11.47 2.06
N PHE A 76 2.22 11.52 1.26
CA PHE A 76 3.21 12.59 1.27
C PHE A 76 3.01 13.47 0.05
N TYR A 77 2.61 14.71 0.27
CA TYR A 77 2.42 15.68 -0.81
C TYR A 77 3.29 16.93 -0.59
N GLY A 78 3.58 17.64 -1.66
CA GLY A 78 4.42 18.83 -1.62
C GLY A 78 5.06 19.11 -2.99
N GLU A 79 5.78 20.21 -3.07
CA GLU A 79 6.48 20.64 -4.28
C GLU A 79 7.56 19.65 -4.73
N PHE A 80 8.05 19.82 -5.95
CA PHE A 80 9.19 19.06 -6.44
C PHE A 80 10.43 19.31 -5.56
N ARG A 81 11.30 18.29 -5.45
CA ARG A 81 12.56 18.33 -4.68
C ARG A 81 12.40 18.47 -3.17
N THR A 82 11.21 18.24 -2.59
CA THR A 82 10.98 18.26 -1.13
C THR A 82 11.34 16.94 -0.44
N GLY A 83 11.89 15.95 -1.15
CA GLY A 83 12.36 14.71 -0.56
C GLY A 83 11.35 13.57 -0.51
N LYS A 84 10.13 13.70 -1.07
CA LYS A 84 9.09 12.64 -1.04
C LYS A 84 9.61 11.28 -1.49
N THR A 85 10.21 11.19 -2.68
CA THR A 85 10.82 9.97 -3.22
C THR A 85 11.95 9.45 -2.30
N GLN A 86 12.72 10.34 -1.66
CA GLN A 86 13.78 9.94 -0.72
C GLN A 86 13.21 9.27 0.52
N ILE A 87 12.11 9.80 1.07
CA ILE A 87 11.39 9.16 2.18
C ILE A 87 10.87 7.78 1.74
N MET A 88 10.31 7.66 0.53
CA MET A 88 9.82 6.38 0.02
C MET A 88 10.96 5.34 -0.10
N HIS A 89 12.14 5.73 -0.59
CA HIS A 89 13.31 4.85 -0.61
C HIS A 89 13.74 4.45 0.81
N GLN A 90 13.80 5.41 1.74
CA GLN A 90 14.14 5.13 3.14
C GLN A 90 13.13 4.17 3.79
N MET A 91 11.84 4.35 3.53
CA MET A 91 10.81 3.44 4.04
C MET A 91 10.94 2.02 3.50
N CYS A 92 11.40 1.83 2.25
CA CYS A 92 11.69 0.51 1.68
C CYS A 92 12.85 -0.21 2.40
N VAL A 93 13.76 0.54 3.00
CA VAL A 93 14.82 -0.02 3.85
C VAL A 93 14.29 -0.27 5.26
N ASN A 94 13.64 0.73 5.86
CA ASN A 94 13.21 0.70 7.26
C ASN A 94 12.18 -0.38 7.57
N VAL A 95 11.27 -0.69 6.63
CA VAL A 95 10.27 -1.77 6.79
C VAL A 95 10.93 -3.13 7.06
N GLN A 96 12.17 -3.32 6.63
CA GLN A 96 12.93 -4.56 6.77
C GLN A 96 13.70 -4.66 8.11
N LEU A 97 13.84 -3.55 8.84
CA LEU A 97 14.51 -3.53 10.12
C LEU A 97 13.81 -4.44 11.14
N PRO A 98 14.53 -4.95 12.13
CA PRO A 98 13.95 -5.59 13.30
C PRO A 98 12.99 -4.65 14.04
N VAL A 99 12.01 -5.21 14.73
CA VAL A 99 10.99 -4.44 15.45
C VAL A 99 11.59 -3.49 16.49
N GLU A 100 12.64 -3.92 17.18
CA GLU A 100 13.38 -3.11 18.18
C GLU A 100 14.13 -1.92 17.57
N LYS A 101 14.33 -1.94 16.24
CA LYS A 101 14.92 -0.84 15.47
C LYS A 101 13.87 -0.01 14.71
N GLY A 102 12.59 -0.23 15.02
CA GLY A 102 11.47 0.50 14.41
C GLY A 102 11.04 -0.01 13.04
N GLY A 103 11.43 -1.23 12.65
CA GLY A 103 10.93 -1.93 11.47
C GLY A 103 9.80 -2.89 11.80
N VAL A 104 9.42 -3.71 10.82
CA VAL A 104 8.39 -4.76 10.97
C VAL A 104 8.82 -6.08 10.32
N GLU A 105 10.12 -6.25 10.05
CA GLU A 105 10.72 -7.45 9.43
C GLU A 105 10.03 -7.86 8.13
N GLY A 106 9.56 -6.86 7.37
CA GLY A 106 8.79 -7.05 6.14
C GLY A 106 9.59 -6.70 4.89
N SER A 107 8.99 -6.98 3.73
CA SER A 107 9.50 -6.57 2.42
C SER A 107 8.69 -5.38 1.89
N ALA A 108 9.20 -4.69 0.87
CA ALA A 108 8.52 -3.59 0.20
C ALA A 108 8.09 -3.97 -1.21
N LEU A 109 6.95 -3.44 -1.66
CA LEU A 109 6.54 -3.38 -3.06
C LEU A 109 6.60 -1.91 -3.50
N TYR A 110 7.40 -1.61 -4.53
CA TYR A 110 7.54 -0.27 -5.08
C TYR A 110 6.94 -0.21 -6.49
N ILE A 111 5.85 0.54 -6.65
CA ILE A 111 5.21 0.85 -7.92
C ILE A 111 5.70 2.23 -8.36
N ASP A 112 6.55 2.23 -9.37
CA ASP A 112 7.19 3.44 -9.91
C ASP A 112 6.44 3.93 -11.15
N THR A 113 5.84 5.11 -11.08
CA THR A 113 5.10 5.73 -12.20
C THR A 113 5.94 6.76 -12.94
N GLU A 114 7.03 7.25 -12.37
CA GLU A 114 7.86 8.33 -12.92
C GLU A 114 9.25 7.87 -13.40
N GLY A 115 9.68 6.63 -13.08
CA GLY A 115 11.02 6.13 -13.38
C GLY A 115 12.10 6.72 -12.46
N THR A 116 11.73 6.99 -11.23
CA THR A 116 12.58 7.68 -10.26
C THR A 116 13.22 6.75 -9.23
N PHE A 117 12.88 5.46 -9.22
CA PHE A 117 13.53 4.49 -8.35
C PHE A 117 15.02 4.36 -8.65
N ARG A 118 15.85 4.42 -7.63
CA ARG A 118 17.31 4.35 -7.74
C ARG A 118 17.87 3.32 -6.76
N PRO A 119 18.28 2.12 -7.24
CA PRO A 119 18.93 1.11 -6.40
C PRO A 119 20.17 1.62 -5.71
N GLU A 120 20.93 2.51 -6.36
CA GLU A 120 22.13 3.11 -5.79
C GLU A 120 21.82 3.92 -4.52
N ARG A 121 20.64 4.55 -4.50
CA ARG A 121 20.19 5.28 -3.31
C ARG A 121 19.80 4.35 -2.17
N ILE A 122 19.18 3.21 -2.48
CA ILE A 122 18.92 2.16 -1.49
C ILE A 122 20.24 1.66 -0.88
N ILE A 123 21.26 1.40 -1.72
CA ILE A 123 22.60 0.98 -1.26
C ILE A 123 23.18 1.98 -0.26
N GLN A 124 23.20 3.27 -0.59
CA GLN A 124 23.69 4.32 0.30
C GLN A 124 22.94 4.35 1.65
N MET A 125 21.63 4.17 1.63
CA MET A 125 20.80 4.13 2.85
C MET A 125 21.10 2.89 3.70
N THR A 126 21.36 1.75 3.08
CA THR A 126 21.71 0.51 3.79
C THR A 126 23.10 0.57 4.42
N GLU A 127 24.08 1.16 3.73
CA GLU A 127 25.42 1.38 4.26
C GLU A 127 25.39 2.25 5.53
N ALA A 128 24.54 3.31 5.53
CA ALA A 128 24.36 4.17 6.70
C ALA A 128 23.77 3.46 7.93
N LEU A 129 23.11 2.31 7.72
CA LEU A 129 22.47 1.49 8.76
C LEU A 129 23.24 0.17 9.05
N ASP A 130 24.39 -0.02 8.42
CA ASP A 130 25.21 -1.24 8.51
C ASP A 130 24.43 -2.52 8.14
N LEU A 131 23.66 -2.44 7.02
CA LEU A 131 22.85 -3.53 6.50
C LEU A 131 23.46 -4.13 5.23
N ASP A 132 23.19 -5.42 4.99
CA ASP A 132 23.52 -6.07 3.71
C ASP A 132 22.62 -5.54 2.57
N HIS A 133 23.19 -4.67 1.72
CA HIS A 133 22.46 -4.07 0.60
C HIS A 133 21.92 -5.11 -0.39
N LYS A 134 22.59 -6.25 -0.58
CA LYS A 134 22.13 -7.31 -1.48
C LYS A 134 20.83 -7.94 -0.97
N GLN A 135 20.76 -8.20 0.33
CA GLN A 135 19.56 -8.73 0.96
C GLN A 135 18.43 -7.69 0.95
N VAL A 136 18.74 -6.43 1.26
CA VAL A 136 17.73 -5.34 1.24
C VAL A 136 17.16 -5.14 -0.15
N LEU A 137 17.97 -5.08 -1.20
CA LEU A 137 17.51 -4.96 -2.58
C LEU A 137 16.66 -6.16 -3.01
N LYS A 138 17.00 -7.38 -2.60
CA LYS A 138 16.24 -8.61 -2.88
C LYS A 138 14.85 -8.59 -2.26
N ASN A 139 14.68 -7.92 -1.14
CA ASN A 139 13.41 -7.78 -0.41
C ASN A 139 12.54 -6.61 -0.91
N ILE A 140 13.01 -5.84 -1.90
CA ILE A 140 12.21 -4.82 -2.56
C ILE A 140 11.72 -5.38 -3.89
N VAL A 141 10.42 -5.60 -4.00
CA VAL A 141 9.78 -5.95 -5.27
C VAL A 141 9.51 -4.65 -6.03
N TYR A 142 10.05 -4.53 -7.21
CA TYR A 142 9.92 -3.34 -8.04
C TYR A 142 9.04 -3.59 -9.25
N GLY A 143 8.17 -2.64 -9.58
CA GLY A 143 7.39 -2.64 -10.79
C GLY A 143 7.25 -1.24 -11.39
N ARG A 144 7.52 -1.11 -12.70
CA ARG A 144 7.30 0.12 -13.46
C ARG A 144 5.90 0.15 -14.03
N ALA A 145 5.10 1.14 -13.63
CA ALA A 145 3.82 1.43 -14.29
C ALA A 145 4.03 2.44 -15.44
N TYR A 146 3.47 2.15 -16.61
CA TYR A 146 3.65 2.99 -17.80
C TYR A 146 2.46 3.90 -18.11
N ASN A 147 1.29 3.57 -17.56
CA ASN A 147 0.05 4.32 -17.67
C ASN A 147 -0.88 4.01 -16.50
N SER A 148 -2.00 4.73 -16.39
CA SER A 148 -2.96 4.56 -15.30
C SER A 148 -3.59 3.18 -15.24
N ASP A 149 -3.91 2.56 -16.38
CA ASP A 149 -4.50 1.23 -16.45
C ASP A 149 -3.51 0.17 -15.96
N HIS A 150 -2.22 0.28 -16.35
CA HIS A 150 -1.18 -0.61 -15.87
C HIS A 150 -0.94 -0.45 -14.37
N GLN A 151 -0.97 0.79 -13.85
CA GLN A 151 -0.88 1.05 -12.41
C GLN A 151 -2.02 0.39 -11.64
N ILE A 152 -3.26 0.50 -12.13
CA ILE A 152 -4.45 -0.15 -11.55
C ILE A 152 -4.30 -1.67 -11.57
N LEU A 153 -3.86 -2.24 -12.69
CA LEU A 153 -3.64 -3.68 -12.83
C LEU A 153 -2.62 -4.20 -11.81
N MET A 154 -1.48 -3.51 -11.66
CA MET A 154 -0.44 -3.88 -10.70
C MET A 154 -0.96 -3.92 -9.26
N VAL A 155 -1.83 -2.98 -8.87
CA VAL A 155 -2.45 -2.98 -7.53
C VAL A 155 -3.42 -4.15 -7.36
N LYS A 156 -4.19 -4.51 -8.39
CA LYS A 156 -5.09 -5.69 -8.35
C LYS A 156 -4.30 -6.99 -8.17
N GLU A 157 -3.14 -7.12 -8.80
CA GLU A 157 -2.27 -8.30 -8.71
C GLU A 157 -1.43 -8.34 -7.42
N ALA A 158 -1.29 -7.20 -6.72
CA ALA A 158 -0.43 -7.08 -5.55
C ALA A 158 -0.78 -8.05 -4.42
N SER A 159 -2.05 -8.46 -4.27
CA SER A 159 -2.48 -9.39 -3.20
C SER A 159 -1.74 -10.73 -3.21
N GLU A 160 -1.38 -11.24 -4.40
CA GLU A 160 -0.59 -12.48 -4.50
C GLU A 160 0.87 -12.26 -4.10
N ILE A 161 1.44 -11.12 -4.51
CA ILE A 161 2.83 -10.76 -4.22
C ILE A 161 2.99 -10.52 -2.73
N ILE A 162 2.03 -9.83 -2.08
CA ILE A 162 2.03 -9.56 -0.64
C ILE A 162 2.20 -10.84 0.16
N LYS A 163 1.41 -11.87 -0.15
CA LYS A 163 1.49 -13.16 0.57
C LYS A 163 2.79 -13.90 0.32
N LYS A 164 3.23 -13.96 -0.95
CA LYS A 164 4.42 -14.73 -1.34
C LYS A 164 5.73 -14.12 -0.84
N ARG A 165 5.78 -12.81 -0.66
CA ARG A 165 7.03 -12.05 -0.41
C ARG A 165 7.04 -11.34 0.93
N ASN A 166 6.07 -11.60 1.82
CA ASN A 166 5.93 -10.91 3.12
C ASN A 166 5.97 -9.38 2.98
N ILE A 167 5.22 -8.83 2.00
CA ILE A 167 5.16 -7.38 1.80
C ILE A 167 4.41 -6.74 2.96
N LYS A 168 5.04 -5.75 3.60
CA LYS A 168 4.47 -4.94 4.69
C LYS A 168 4.39 -3.46 4.34
N LEU A 169 4.97 -3.06 3.22
CA LEU A 169 4.92 -1.70 2.69
C LEU A 169 4.65 -1.73 1.19
N ILE A 170 3.68 -0.95 0.73
CA ILE A 170 3.47 -0.65 -0.68
C ILE A 170 3.73 0.83 -0.89
N VAL A 171 4.63 1.16 -1.80
CA VAL A 171 4.91 2.52 -2.26
C VAL A 171 4.34 2.69 -3.66
N VAL A 172 3.64 3.80 -3.91
CA VAL A 172 3.21 4.24 -5.23
C VAL A 172 3.74 5.64 -5.47
N ASP A 173 4.75 5.78 -6.30
CA ASP A 173 5.45 7.05 -6.54
C ASP A 173 5.46 7.40 -8.05
N SER A 174 4.58 8.32 -8.47
CA SER A 174 3.53 9.04 -7.78
C SER A 174 2.14 8.43 -8.05
N LEU A 175 1.22 8.54 -7.08
CA LEU A 175 -0.12 7.97 -7.23
C LEU A 175 -0.89 8.58 -8.40
N ILE A 176 -0.85 9.90 -8.58
CA ILE A 176 -1.71 10.63 -9.51
C ILE A 176 -1.03 11.03 -10.83
N GLY A 177 0.25 10.72 -11.02
CA GLY A 177 1.05 11.17 -12.18
C GLY A 177 0.40 10.79 -13.51
N HIS A 178 0.12 9.51 -13.74
CA HIS A 178 -0.52 9.01 -14.95
C HIS A 178 -1.95 9.52 -15.13
N PHE A 179 -2.76 9.54 -14.07
CA PHE A 179 -4.13 10.06 -14.13
C PHE A 179 -4.18 11.54 -14.54
N ARG A 180 -3.19 12.35 -14.14
CA ARG A 180 -3.11 13.75 -14.53
C ARG A 180 -2.68 13.94 -15.97
N SER A 181 -1.80 13.11 -16.48
CA SER A 181 -1.28 13.21 -17.85
C SER A 181 -2.26 12.65 -18.90
N GLU A 182 -3.05 11.63 -18.55
CA GLU A 182 -3.96 10.96 -19.47
C GLU A 182 -5.37 11.60 -19.51
N TYR A 183 -5.85 12.09 -18.38
CA TYR A 183 -7.19 12.71 -18.27
C TYR A 183 -7.07 14.22 -18.18
N VAL A 184 -6.84 14.87 -19.33
CA VAL A 184 -6.60 16.31 -19.44
C VAL A 184 -7.89 17.05 -19.80
N GLY A 185 -8.04 18.27 -19.24
CA GLY A 185 -9.17 19.15 -19.52
C GLY A 185 -10.39 18.93 -18.64
N ARG A 186 -11.32 19.90 -18.70
CA ARG A 186 -12.49 19.94 -17.80
C ARG A 186 -13.45 18.78 -18.04
N GLY A 187 -13.59 18.32 -19.28
CA GLY A 187 -14.53 17.23 -19.63
C GLY A 187 -14.15 15.86 -19.07
N THR A 188 -12.88 15.64 -18.75
CA THR A 188 -12.40 14.35 -18.20
C THR A 188 -12.22 14.37 -16.68
N LEU A 189 -12.42 15.51 -16.02
CA LEU A 189 -12.16 15.69 -14.59
C LEU A 189 -12.96 14.71 -13.72
N ALA A 190 -14.25 14.54 -13.99
CA ALA A 190 -15.12 13.63 -13.23
C ALA A 190 -14.66 12.17 -13.36
N ASN A 191 -14.34 11.74 -14.58
CA ASN A 191 -13.83 10.38 -14.84
C ASN A 191 -12.49 10.15 -14.15
N ARG A 192 -11.55 11.11 -14.23
CA ARG A 192 -10.28 11.05 -13.53
C ARG A 192 -10.46 10.86 -12.02
N GLN A 193 -11.33 11.66 -11.39
CA GLN A 193 -11.60 11.55 -9.96
C GLN A 193 -12.23 10.22 -9.58
N GLN A 194 -13.13 9.71 -10.40
CA GLN A 194 -13.74 8.39 -10.19
C GLN A 194 -12.70 7.28 -10.21
N LEU A 195 -11.80 7.27 -11.19
CA LEU A 195 -10.72 6.27 -11.31
C LEU A 195 -9.74 6.35 -10.15
N ILE A 196 -9.31 7.56 -9.75
CA ILE A 196 -8.45 7.77 -8.59
C ILE A 196 -9.12 7.24 -7.32
N ASN A 197 -10.40 7.57 -7.10
CA ASN A 197 -11.14 7.07 -5.95
C ASN A 197 -11.22 5.53 -5.93
N GLN A 198 -11.52 4.92 -7.07
CA GLN A 198 -11.55 3.46 -7.19
C GLN A 198 -10.18 2.86 -6.87
N HIS A 199 -9.11 3.42 -7.43
CA HIS A 199 -7.73 2.98 -7.18
C HIS A 199 -7.33 3.09 -5.70
N LEU A 200 -7.70 4.19 -5.02
CA LEU A 200 -7.50 4.36 -3.59
C LEU A 200 -8.28 3.32 -2.77
N HIS A 201 -9.52 3.02 -3.16
CA HIS A 201 -10.30 1.96 -2.52
C HIS A 201 -9.70 0.56 -2.73
N ASP A 202 -9.08 0.30 -3.88
CA ASP A 202 -8.37 -0.95 -4.11
C ASP A 202 -7.13 -1.08 -3.20
N LEU A 203 -6.38 0.00 -3.01
CA LEU A 203 -5.27 0.06 -2.05
C LEU A 203 -5.74 -0.12 -0.61
N LEU A 204 -6.82 0.55 -0.19
CA LEU A 204 -7.40 0.38 1.16
C LEU A 204 -7.84 -1.06 1.40
N ARG A 205 -8.42 -1.69 0.38
CA ARG A 205 -8.83 -3.10 0.46
C ARG A 205 -7.63 -4.03 0.67
N LEU A 206 -6.47 -3.74 0.06
CA LEU A 206 -5.24 -4.49 0.34
C LEU A 206 -4.82 -4.36 1.81
N CYS A 207 -4.94 -3.17 2.41
CA CYS A 207 -4.67 -2.96 3.83
C CYS A 207 -5.63 -3.74 4.73
N ASP A 208 -6.92 -3.83 4.36
CA ASP A 208 -7.93 -4.59 5.12
C ASP A 208 -7.72 -6.12 5.03
N ILE A 209 -7.27 -6.61 3.87
CA ILE A 209 -7.04 -8.04 3.62
C ILE A 209 -5.70 -8.50 4.22
N HIS A 210 -4.71 -7.61 4.28
CA HIS A 210 -3.34 -7.87 4.71
C HIS A 210 -2.90 -6.87 5.81
N PRO A 211 -3.52 -6.92 7.00
CA PRO A 211 -3.23 -6.01 8.08
C PRO A 211 -1.83 -6.18 8.68
#